data_c32f41bf26a56a9334efb0bba4098f61
#
_entry.id   c32f41bf26a56a9334efb0bba4098f61
#
_cell.length_a   1.000
_cell.length_b   1.000
_cell.length_c   1.000
_cell.angle_alpha   90.00
_cell.angle_beta   90.00
_cell.angle_gamma   90.00
#
_symmetry.space_group_name_H-M   'P 1'
#
loop_
_entity.id
_entity.type
_entity.pdbx_description
1 polymer ?
#
loop_
_entity_poly.entity_id
_entity_poly.type
_entity_poly.pdbx_seq_one_letter_code
_entity_poly.pdbx_strand_id
1 'polypeptide(L)'
;MYASNNTTAFWRDPALPHVESRRACNSRACYKPHSHPTFSIGAVDAGGSIFTGSQDGQAVLANGSLVLVPAGCVHACNPLPDALWSYQMLHLDAQWLQAHAPGLDGDTAAVLHCPLLYAQFCAMNALLFSRAGAEEKNAALLAFLRACVSACADPLPSERKPVPQQLAPVLETLQEQPSASLRQLAQAAGLSPYQLIRAFRAATGMTPHAYQLNAHVNRARSRLQAGTALAQLAHELGFADQSHLQRVFKAHAGITPGRYR
;
A
#
# COMPACT_ATOMS: atom_id res chain seq x y z
N MET A 1 26.65 -21.30 7.61
CA MET A 1 25.25 -20.94 7.30
C MET A 1 24.89 -19.74 8.17
N TYR A 2 24.98 -18.54 7.64
CA TYR A 2 24.47 -17.35 8.36
C TYR A 2 22.96 -17.42 8.33
N ALA A 3 22.33 -17.52 9.49
CA ALA A 3 20.89 -17.37 9.63
C ALA A 3 20.53 -15.96 9.13
N SER A 4 19.89 -15.89 7.97
CA SER A 4 19.43 -14.63 7.41
C SER A 4 18.26 -14.11 8.26
N ASN A 5 18.59 -13.28 9.25
CA ASN A 5 17.57 -12.69 10.11
C ASN A 5 16.61 -11.84 9.27
N ASN A 6 15.37 -12.30 9.16
CA ASN A 6 14.28 -11.48 8.61
C ASN A 6 14.03 -10.31 9.56
N THR A 7 14.42 -9.11 9.16
CA THR A 7 14.25 -7.91 9.96
C THR A 7 13.31 -6.93 9.26
N THR A 8 12.50 -6.25 10.04
CA THR A 8 11.63 -5.16 9.58
C THR A 8 11.78 -4.00 10.55
N ALA A 9 12.08 -2.84 10.03
CA ALA A 9 12.18 -1.59 10.78
C ALA A 9 11.16 -0.58 10.23
N PHE A 10 10.59 0.23 11.12
CA PHE A 10 9.71 1.35 10.79
C PHE A 10 10.32 2.64 11.28
N TRP A 11 10.11 3.68 10.52
CA TRP A 11 10.38 5.05 10.94
C TRP A 11 9.11 5.88 10.83
N ARG A 12 8.81 6.59 11.90
CA ARG A 12 7.75 7.61 12.02
C ARG A 12 8.25 8.71 12.90
N ASP A 13 7.81 9.92 12.63
CA ASP A 13 8.16 11.10 13.43
C ASP A 13 6.90 11.96 13.59
N PRO A 14 6.46 12.28 14.82
CA PRO A 14 5.31 13.16 15.05
C PRO A 14 5.47 14.55 14.42
N ALA A 15 6.70 15.02 14.21
CA ALA A 15 6.97 16.28 13.53
C ALA A 15 6.78 16.18 11.99
N LEU A 16 6.72 14.96 11.45
CA LEU A 16 6.52 14.67 10.03
C LEU A 16 5.38 13.65 9.83
N PRO A 17 4.15 13.98 10.25
CA PRO A 17 3.03 13.03 10.28
C PRO A 17 2.56 12.59 8.91
N HIS A 18 2.98 13.28 7.86
CA HIS A 18 2.64 13.01 6.47
C HIS A 18 3.48 11.91 5.82
N VAL A 19 4.48 11.37 6.53
CA VAL A 19 5.36 10.34 5.98
C VAL A 19 5.66 9.22 6.98
N GLU A 20 5.62 8.00 6.48
CA GLU A 20 6.06 6.79 7.19
C GLU A 20 7.04 6.04 6.28
N SER A 21 8.10 5.50 6.85
CA SER A 21 8.99 4.61 6.11
C SER A 21 9.14 3.25 6.77
N ARG A 22 9.34 2.24 5.92
CA ARG A 22 9.57 0.85 6.31
C ARG A 22 10.75 0.28 5.55
N ARG A 23 11.58 -0.51 6.23
CA ARG A 23 12.62 -1.35 5.64
C ARG A 23 12.40 -2.80 6.00
N ALA A 24 12.57 -3.70 5.05
CA ALA A 24 12.50 -5.13 5.26
C ALA A 24 13.70 -5.82 4.60
N CYS A 25 14.44 -6.61 5.37
CA CYS A 25 15.57 -7.40 4.88
C CYS A 25 15.22 -8.88 4.90
N ASN A 26 15.59 -9.59 3.83
CA ASN A 26 15.40 -11.05 3.69
C ASN A 26 13.95 -11.49 3.96
N SER A 27 12.98 -10.74 3.45
CA SER A 27 11.57 -10.99 3.65
C SER A 27 11.06 -12.13 2.76
N ARG A 28 10.19 -12.97 3.33
CA ARG A 28 9.35 -13.95 2.61
C ARG A 28 7.87 -13.57 2.68
N ALA A 29 7.56 -12.37 3.16
CA ALA A 29 6.17 -11.96 3.31
C ALA A 29 5.49 -11.87 1.94
N CYS A 30 4.36 -12.58 1.81
CA CYS A 30 3.46 -12.50 0.68
C CYS A 30 2.26 -11.63 1.06
N TYR A 31 1.85 -10.78 0.13
CA TYR A 31 0.76 -9.84 0.30
C TYR A 31 -0.43 -10.25 -0.56
N LYS A 32 -1.62 -10.19 0.03
CA LYS A 32 -2.84 -10.24 -0.78
C LYS A 32 -3.00 -8.93 -1.56
N PRO A 33 -3.71 -8.93 -2.70
CA PRO A 33 -4.10 -7.69 -3.34
C PRO A 33 -4.75 -6.75 -2.34
N HIS A 34 -4.21 -5.52 -2.24
CA HIS A 34 -4.64 -4.51 -1.29
C HIS A 34 -4.46 -3.11 -1.84
N SER A 35 -5.09 -2.15 -1.22
CA SER A 35 -4.86 -0.73 -1.44
C SER A 35 -4.74 -0.02 -0.08
N HIS A 36 -4.15 1.17 -0.09
CA HIS A 36 -4.05 2.01 1.10
C HIS A 36 -4.32 3.48 0.72
N PRO A 37 -4.71 4.34 1.69
CA PRO A 37 -5.05 5.73 1.43
C PRO A 37 -3.83 6.62 1.15
N THR A 38 -2.63 6.09 1.35
CA THR A 38 -1.37 6.80 1.11
C THR A 38 -0.86 6.56 -0.31
N PHE A 39 -0.14 7.53 -0.86
CA PHE A 39 0.76 7.30 -1.98
C PHE A 39 1.99 6.53 -1.48
N SER A 40 2.51 5.59 -2.24
CA SER A 40 3.68 4.81 -1.81
C SER A 40 4.75 4.73 -2.87
N ILE A 41 6.00 4.74 -2.40
CA ILE A 41 7.18 4.52 -3.23
C ILE A 41 7.95 3.35 -2.64
N GLY A 42 8.05 2.26 -3.41
CA GLY A 42 8.83 1.08 -3.05
C GLY A 42 10.15 1.03 -3.79
N ALA A 43 11.21 0.57 -3.13
CA ALA A 43 12.53 0.33 -3.72
C ALA A 43 12.99 -1.09 -3.40
N VAL A 44 13.45 -1.84 -4.39
CA VAL A 44 13.99 -3.20 -4.20
C VAL A 44 15.50 -3.12 -4.02
N ASP A 45 15.99 -3.57 -2.86
CA ASP A 45 17.42 -3.52 -2.51
C ASP A 45 18.16 -4.81 -2.86
N ALA A 46 17.49 -5.96 -2.77
CA ALA A 46 18.06 -7.27 -3.11
C ALA A 46 16.98 -8.30 -3.42
N GLY A 47 17.36 -9.31 -4.18
CA GLY A 47 16.42 -10.34 -4.65
C GLY A 47 15.50 -9.81 -5.74
N GLY A 48 14.27 -10.32 -5.77
CA GLY A 48 13.27 -9.90 -6.74
C GLY A 48 11.86 -10.15 -6.26
N SER A 49 10.92 -9.48 -6.90
CA SER A 49 9.50 -9.52 -6.55
C SER A 49 8.65 -9.46 -7.81
N ILE A 50 7.47 -10.11 -7.76
CA ILE A 50 6.43 -9.94 -8.77
C ILE A 50 5.48 -8.86 -8.25
N PHE A 51 5.42 -7.76 -8.98
CA PHE A 51 4.47 -6.67 -8.76
C PHE A 51 3.23 -6.88 -9.62
N THR A 52 2.06 -6.74 -9.03
CA THR A 52 0.77 -6.70 -9.72
C THR A 52 0.08 -5.38 -9.41
N GLY A 53 -0.51 -4.72 -10.38
CA GLY A 53 -1.18 -3.42 -10.22
C GLY A 53 -0.73 -2.34 -11.19
N SER A 54 0.25 -2.62 -12.07
CA SER A 54 0.57 -1.77 -13.22
C SER A 54 -0.46 -1.94 -14.33
N GLN A 55 -0.53 -0.98 -15.24
CA GLN A 55 -1.40 -1.07 -16.43
C GLN A 55 -1.07 -2.30 -17.30
N ASP A 56 0.21 -2.65 -17.39
CA ASP A 56 0.71 -3.76 -18.20
C ASP A 56 0.54 -5.13 -17.49
N GLY A 57 -0.16 -5.17 -16.36
CA GLY A 57 -0.42 -6.39 -15.61
C GLY A 57 0.62 -6.68 -14.55
N GLN A 58 1.46 -7.73 -14.78
CA GLN A 58 2.52 -8.11 -13.84
C GLN A 58 3.88 -7.62 -14.32
N ALA A 59 4.67 -7.09 -13.39
CA ALA A 59 6.05 -6.70 -13.63
C ALA A 59 6.99 -7.44 -12.66
N VAL A 60 8.16 -7.85 -13.14
CA VAL A 60 9.23 -8.38 -12.30
C VAL A 60 10.10 -7.22 -11.85
N LEU A 61 10.18 -7.04 -10.54
CA LEU A 61 11.05 -6.05 -9.91
C LEU A 61 12.36 -6.71 -9.52
N ALA A 62 13.46 -6.08 -9.88
CA ALA A 62 14.82 -6.47 -9.52
C ALA A 62 15.48 -5.42 -8.65
N ASN A 63 16.69 -5.69 -8.19
CA ASN A 63 17.51 -4.70 -7.48
C ASN A 63 17.59 -3.38 -8.27
N GLY A 64 17.35 -2.27 -7.59
CA GLY A 64 17.33 -0.92 -8.17
C GLY A 64 15.98 -0.51 -8.80
N SER A 65 14.98 -1.40 -8.84
CA SER A 65 13.63 -1.04 -9.26
C SER A 65 12.95 -0.13 -8.24
N LEU A 66 12.27 0.91 -8.72
CA LEU A 66 11.34 1.73 -7.94
C LEU A 66 9.91 1.46 -8.41
N VAL A 67 8.97 1.48 -7.49
CA VAL A 67 7.53 1.34 -7.78
C VAL A 67 6.80 2.51 -7.13
N LEU A 68 6.07 3.27 -7.93
CA LEU A 68 5.18 4.32 -7.48
C LEU A 68 3.76 3.79 -7.48
N VAL A 69 3.08 3.87 -6.34
CA VAL A 69 1.72 3.34 -6.18
C VAL A 69 0.81 4.45 -5.65
N PRO A 70 -0.10 4.96 -6.49
CA PRO A 70 -1.07 5.96 -6.08
C PRO A 70 -2.00 5.49 -4.96
N ALA A 71 -2.53 6.45 -4.20
CA ALA A 71 -3.52 6.17 -3.17
C ALA A 71 -4.75 5.44 -3.75
N GLY A 72 -5.21 4.41 -3.06
CA GLY A 72 -6.35 3.60 -3.49
C GLY A 72 -6.07 2.64 -4.65
N CYS A 73 -4.89 2.66 -5.26
CA CYS A 73 -4.52 1.70 -6.30
C CYS A 73 -4.34 0.30 -5.71
N VAL A 74 -5.07 -0.68 -6.27
CA VAL A 74 -4.97 -2.08 -5.84
C VAL A 74 -3.71 -2.70 -6.41
N HIS A 75 -2.87 -3.23 -5.53
CA HIS A 75 -1.60 -3.84 -5.89
C HIS A 75 -1.22 -4.99 -4.96
N ALA A 76 -0.25 -5.77 -5.38
CA ALA A 76 0.46 -6.72 -4.53
C ALA A 76 1.92 -6.83 -5.00
N CYS A 77 2.82 -7.07 -4.05
CA CYS A 77 4.24 -7.22 -4.31
C CYS A 77 4.73 -8.44 -3.54
N ASN A 78 5.05 -9.52 -4.26
CA ASN A 78 5.39 -10.80 -3.65
C ASN A 78 6.78 -11.27 -4.11
N PRO A 79 7.60 -11.84 -3.21
CA PRO A 79 8.89 -12.37 -3.61
C PRO A 79 8.75 -13.39 -4.75
N LEU A 80 9.80 -13.52 -5.55
CA LEU A 80 9.88 -14.62 -6.51
C LEU A 80 9.76 -15.96 -5.77
N PRO A 81 9.26 -17.04 -6.43
CA PRO A 81 9.14 -18.35 -5.82
C PRO A 81 10.44 -18.77 -5.12
N ASP A 82 10.32 -19.27 -3.90
CA ASP A 82 11.42 -19.74 -3.04
C ASP A 82 12.56 -18.73 -2.77
N ALA A 83 12.35 -17.45 -3.11
CA ALA A 83 13.32 -16.39 -2.93
C ALA A 83 13.06 -15.53 -1.67
N LEU A 84 14.12 -14.87 -1.24
CA LEU A 84 14.08 -13.77 -0.28
C LEU A 84 14.24 -12.46 -1.04
N TRP A 85 13.64 -11.39 -0.53
CA TRP A 85 13.87 -10.07 -1.05
C TRP A 85 14.02 -9.04 0.06
N SER A 86 14.77 -7.99 -0.23
CA SER A 86 14.93 -6.85 0.64
C SER A 86 14.41 -5.61 -0.05
N TYR A 87 13.69 -4.77 0.68
CA TYR A 87 13.04 -3.59 0.11
C TYR A 87 12.87 -2.49 1.14
N GLN A 88 12.71 -1.30 0.63
CA GLN A 88 12.31 -0.12 1.38
C GLN A 88 10.96 0.38 0.85
N MET A 89 10.13 0.94 1.72
CA MET A 89 8.82 1.47 1.36
C MET A 89 8.59 2.79 2.06
N LEU A 90 8.22 3.80 1.29
CA LEU A 90 7.78 5.10 1.76
C LEU A 90 6.26 5.20 1.58
N HIS A 91 5.55 5.66 2.59
CA HIS A 91 4.13 5.98 2.52
C HIS A 91 3.93 7.45 2.81
N LEU A 92 3.22 8.14 1.93
CA LEU A 92 3.00 9.58 1.97
C LEU A 92 1.50 9.87 2.05
N ASP A 93 1.12 10.82 2.89
CA ASP A 93 -0.24 11.34 2.87
C ASP A 93 -0.56 11.90 1.48
N ALA A 94 -1.68 11.47 0.91
CA ALA A 94 -2.03 11.79 -0.47
C ALA A 94 -2.34 13.29 -0.67
N GLN A 95 -2.98 13.94 0.31
CA GLN A 95 -3.30 15.37 0.22
C GLN A 95 -2.04 16.20 0.36
N TRP A 96 -1.17 15.82 1.29
CA TRP A 96 0.13 16.48 1.45
C TRP A 96 0.99 16.34 0.18
N LEU A 97 1.04 15.14 -0.41
CA LEU A 97 1.77 14.90 -1.66
C LEU A 97 1.25 15.78 -2.79
N GLN A 98 -0.07 15.86 -2.99
CA GLN A 98 -0.69 16.68 -4.03
C GLN A 98 -0.31 18.16 -3.89
N ALA A 99 -0.20 18.66 -2.67
CA ALA A 99 0.18 20.04 -2.40
C ALA A 99 1.67 20.32 -2.65
N HIS A 100 2.56 19.31 -2.50
CA HIS A 100 4.03 19.52 -2.50
C HIS A 100 4.76 18.93 -3.70
N ALA A 101 4.15 17.98 -4.40
CA ALA A 101 4.69 17.32 -5.59
C ALA A 101 3.57 17.01 -6.61
N PRO A 102 2.87 18.05 -7.11
CA PRO A 102 1.88 17.87 -8.17
C PRO A 102 2.56 17.22 -9.38
N GLY A 103 1.88 16.26 -10.01
CA GLY A 103 2.44 15.46 -11.11
C GLY A 103 2.80 14.02 -10.70
N LEU A 104 2.79 13.68 -9.41
CA LEU A 104 2.84 12.29 -8.94
C LEU A 104 1.45 11.73 -8.58
N ASP A 105 0.41 12.45 -8.91
CA ASP A 105 -1.00 12.18 -8.57
C ASP A 105 -1.73 11.28 -9.59
N GLY A 106 -1.00 10.51 -10.40
CA GLY A 106 -1.57 9.55 -11.34
C GLY A 106 -2.46 8.50 -10.67
N ASP A 107 -3.33 7.87 -11.46
CA ASP A 107 -4.30 6.86 -10.97
C ASP A 107 -3.77 5.42 -11.06
N THR A 108 -2.63 5.20 -11.69
CA THR A 108 -2.06 3.87 -11.93
C THR A 108 -0.63 3.77 -11.43
N ALA A 109 -0.28 2.58 -10.95
CA ALA A 109 1.07 2.33 -10.48
C ALA A 109 2.08 2.29 -11.65
N ALA A 110 3.27 2.83 -11.41
CA ALA A 110 4.37 2.84 -12.37
C ALA A 110 5.61 2.14 -11.80
N VAL A 111 6.34 1.45 -12.67
CA VAL A 111 7.65 0.86 -12.36
C VAL A 111 8.73 1.66 -13.06
N LEU A 112 9.71 2.12 -12.30
CA LEU A 112 10.81 2.92 -12.80
C LEU A 112 12.13 2.18 -12.64
N HIS A 113 12.97 2.24 -13.68
CA HIS A 113 14.32 1.71 -13.69
C HIS A 113 15.30 2.88 -13.91
N CYS A 114 15.55 3.65 -12.86
CA CYS A 114 16.45 4.81 -12.89
C CYS A 114 17.46 4.71 -11.73
N PRO A 115 18.72 4.31 -12.01
CA PRO A 115 19.74 4.13 -10.96
C PRO A 115 19.99 5.37 -10.12
N LEU A 116 19.93 6.56 -10.73
CA LEU A 116 20.11 7.83 -10.03
C LEU A 116 18.98 8.07 -9.03
N LEU A 117 17.72 7.88 -9.47
CA LEU A 117 16.55 8.08 -8.61
C LEU A 117 16.53 7.03 -7.47
N TYR A 118 16.91 5.79 -7.76
CA TYR A 118 17.07 4.76 -6.72
C TYR A 118 18.13 5.16 -5.68
N ALA A 119 19.31 5.65 -6.10
CA ALA A 119 20.34 6.11 -5.18
C ALA A 119 19.86 7.30 -4.32
N GLN A 120 19.12 8.25 -4.91
CA GLN A 120 18.52 9.37 -4.19
C GLN A 120 17.46 8.90 -3.18
N PHE A 121 16.62 7.93 -3.56
CA PHE A 121 15.67 7.30 -2.64
C PHE A 121 16.38 6.68 -1.44
N CYS A 122 17.42 5.87 -1.69
CA CYS A 122 18.20 5.22 -0.62
C CYS A 122 18.85 6.22 0.33
N ALA A 123 19.44 7.29 -0.22
CA ALA A 123 20.07 8.35 0.58
C ALA A 123 19.05 9.11 1.45
N MET A 124 17.94 9.55 0.84
CA MET A 124 16.83 10.20 1.55
C MET A 124 16.28 9.28 2.65
N ASN A 125 16.01 8.01 2.32
CA ASN A 125 15.47 7.08 3.29
C ASN A 125 16.48 6.71 4.40
N ALA A 126 17.79 6.71 4.12
CA ALA A 126 18.81 6.58 5.15
C ALA A 126 18.78 7.76 6.12
N LEU A 127 18.56 8.98 5.61
CA LEU A 127 18.43 10.18 6.43
C LEU A 127 17.20 10.12 7.34
N LEU A 128 16.04 9.62 6.84
CA LEU A 128 14.85 9.43 7.67
C LEU A 128 15.15 8.56 8.90
N PHE A 129 15.89 7.47 8.73
CA PHE A 129 16.28 6.56 9.83
C PHE A 129 17.44 7.06 10.68
N SER A 130 18.04 8.21 10.37
CA SER A 130 19.14 8.80 11.13
C SER A 130 18.64 9.65 12.31
N ARG A 131 19.61 10.26 13.03
CA ARG A 131 19.35 11.23 14.10
C ARG A 131 19.22 12.67 13.59
N ALA A 132 19.17 12.91 12.28
CA ALA A 132 18.98 14.23 11.69
C ALA A 132 17.67 14.88 12.17
N GLY A 133 17.62 16.20 12.14
CA GLY A 133 16.44 16.96 12.52
C GLY A 133 15.28 16.81 11.53
N ALA A 134 14.06 17.12 11.97
CA ALA A 134 12.86 17.00 11.13
C ALA A 134 12.92 17.90 9.89
N GLU A 135 13.47 19.11 10.01
CA GLU A 135 13.62 20.04 8.87
C GLU A 135 14.53 19.48 7.78
N GLU A 136 15.68 18.92 8.17
CA GLU A 136 16.63 18.29 7.23
C GLU A 136 16.01 17.08 6.53
N LYS A 137 15.30 16.23 7.28
CA LYS A 137 14.55 15.08 6.75
C LYS A 137 13.48 15.51 5.76
N ASN A 138 12.70 16.53 6.11
CA ASN A 138 11.65 17.06 5.24
C ASN A 138 12.24 17.70 3.96
N ALA A 139 13.33 18.44 4.06
CA ALA A 139 14.02 19.01 2.91
C ALA A 139 14.52 17.92 1.95
N ALA A 140 15.12 16.85 2.47
CA ALA A 140 15.57 15.71 1.67
C ALA A 140 14.40 14.98 1.00
N LEU A 141 13.29 14.78 1.71
CA LEU A 141 12.06 14.21 1.16
C LEU A 141 11.54 15.05 -0.02
N LEU A 142 11.40 16.37 0.17
CA LEU A 142 10.92 17.27 -0.89
C LEU A 142 11.88 17.32 -2.09
N ALA A 143 13.20 17.28 -1.86
CA ALA A 143 14.19 17.20 -2.93
C ALA A 143 14.05 15.92 -3.74
N PHE A 144 13.88 14.78 -3.09
CA PHE A 144 13.64 13.49 -3.74
C PHE A 144 12.31 13.49 -4.53
N LEU A 145 11.22 14.01 -3.97
CA LEU A 145 9.94 14.08 -4.68
C LEU A 145 10.00 14.96 -5.93
N ARG A 146 10.72 16.08 -5.88
CA ARG A 146 10.99 16.90 -7.07
C ARG A 146 11.76 16.14 -8.14
N ALA A 147 12.74 15.33 -7.75
CA ALA A 147 13.47 14.45 -8.68
C ALA A 147 12.54 13.39 -9.29
N CYS A 148 11.60 12.83 -8.51
CA CYS A 148 10.58 11.92 -9.04
C CYS A 148 9.71 12.59 -10.10
N VAL A 149 9.19 13.80 -9.83
CA VAL A 149 8.39 14.58 -10.80
C VAL A 149 9.18 14.82 -12.08
N SER A 150 10.47 15.21 -11.95
CA SER A 150 11.33 15.44 -13.12
C SER A 150 11.66 14.19 -13.91
N ALA A 151 11.75 13.02 -13.23
CA ALA A 151 12.02 11.75 -13.89
C ALA A 151 10.79 11.15 -14.57
N CYS A 152 9.60 11.48 -14.09
CA CYS A 152 8.32 11.17 -14.73
C CYS A 152 8.04 12.28 -15.77
N ALA A 153 8.76 12.29 -16.91
CA ALA A 153 8.62 13.31 -17.95
C ALA A 153 7.20 13.39 -18.53
N ASP A 154 6.49 12.26 -18.52
CA ASP A 154 5.05 12.19 -18.74
C ASP A 154 4.34 12.02 -17.40
N PRO A 155 3.20 12.70 -17.17
CA PRO A 155 2.38 12.45 -15.98
C PRO A 155 2.14 10.97 -15.83
N LEU A 156 2.14 10.47 -14.59
CA LEU A 156 1.77 9.09 -14.33
C LEU A 156 0.44 8.81 -15.04
N PRO A 157 0.29 7.65 -15.72
CA PRO A 157 -0.91 7.39 -16.50
C PRO A 157 -2.18 7.56 -15.67
N SER A 158 -3.09 8.40 -16.12
CA SER A 158 -4.34 8.77 -15.45
C SER A 158 -5.55 7.99 -15.99
N GLU A 159 -5.33 6.84 -16.62
CA GLU A 159 -6.42 6.06 -17.21
C GLU A 159 -6.92 4.95 -16.28
N ARG A 160 -7.33 5.29 -15.07
CA ARG A 160 -8.13 4.35 -14.29
C ARG A 160 -9.47 4.18 -15.00
N LYS A 161 -9.76 2.95 -15.46
CA LYS A 161 -11.07 2.65 -16.03
C LYS A 161 -12.15 3.08 -15.04
N PRO A 162 -13.10 3.93 -15.46
CA PRO A 162 -14.17 4.36 -14.55
C PRO A 162 -14.90 3.14 -14.02
N VAL A 163 -15.21 3.17 -12.73
CA VAL A 163 -16.03 2.12 -12.13
C VAL A 163 -17.41 2.15 -12.82
N PRO A 164 -17.90 1.02 -13.33
CA PRO A 164 -19.22 0.96 -13.96
C PRO A 164 -20.28 1.56 -13.04
N GLN A 165 -21.16 2.40 -13.59
CA GLN A 165 -22.18 3.12 -12.82
C GLN A 165 -23.04 2.19 -11.96
N GLN A 166 -23.34 0.98 -12.44
CA GLN A 166 -24.08 -0.04 -11.68
C GLN A 166 -23.39 -0.50 -10.39
N LEU A 167 -22.07 -0.26 -10.23
CA LEU A 167 -21.32 -0.60 -9.01
C LEU A 167 -21.19 0.57 -8.03
N ALA A 168 -21.60 1.78 -8.40
CA ALA A 168 -21.57 2.93 -7.50
C ALA A 168 -22.36 2.68 -6.20
N PRO A 169 -23.60 2.14 -6.23
CA PRO A 169 -24.35 1.84 -5.00
C PRO A 169 -23.66 0.78 -4.12
N VAL A 170 -22.88 -0.12 -4.72
CA VAL A 170 -22.10 -1.11 -3.95
C VAL A 170 -20.98 -0.43 -3.18
N LEU A 171 -20.25 0.49 -3.82
CA LEU A 171 -19.18 1.24 -3.16
C LEU A 171 -19.70 2.14 -2.04
N GLU A 172 -20.83 2.82 -2.26
CA GLU A 172 -21.53 3.62 -1.25
C GLU A 172 -21.96 2.74 -0.07
N THR A 173 -22.61 1.59 -0.33
CA THR A 173 -23.00 0.64 0.73
C THR A 173 -21.78 0.14 1.51
N LEU A 174 -20.64 -0.12 0.86
CA LEU A 174 -19.42 -0.57 1.52
C LEU A 174 -18.78 0.52 2.40
N GLN A 175 -18.97 1.79 2.06
CA GLN A 175 -18.54 2.93 2.88
C GLN A 175 -19.40 3.10 4.12
N GLU A 176 -20.72 3.04 3.96
CA GLU A 176 -21.70 3.23 5.04
C GLU A 176 -21.83 1.99 5.94
N GLN A 177 -21.82 0.81 5.34
CA GLN A 177 -21.99 -0.48 6.02
C GLN A 177 -20.87 -1.45 5.64
N PRO A 178 -19.69 -1.31 6.26
CA PRO A 178 -18.51 -2.13 5.93
C PRO A 178 -18.70 -3.64 6.16
N SER A 179 -19.75 -4.05 6.86
CA SER A 179 -20.11 -5.45 7.12
C SER A 179 -21.27 -5.95 6.25
N ALA A 180 -21.71 -5.19 5.23
CA ALA A 180 -22.80 -5.58 4.35
C ALA A 180 -22.53 -6.96 3.71
N SER A 181 -23.54 -7.82 3.73
CA SER A 181 -23.44 -9.15 3.14
C SER A 181 -23.37 -9.10 1.61
N LEU A 182 -22.77 -10.11 0.99
CA LEU A 182 -22.69 -10.22 -0.46
C LEU A 182 -24.07 -10.12 -1.13
N ARG A 183 -25.11 -10.63 -0.46
CA ARG A 183 -26.50 -10.57 -0.95
C ARG A 183 -27.03 -9.14 -0.98
N GLN A 184 -26.79 -8.36 0.07
CA GLN A 184 -27.19 -6.94 0.13
C GLN A 184 -26.46 -6.12 -0.95
N LEU A 185 -25.14 -6.35 -1.11
CA LEU A 185 -24.35 -5.71 -2.15
C LEU A 185 -24.82 -6.07 -3.57
N ALA A 186 -25.18 -7.34 -3.81
CA ALA A 186 -25.71 -7.79 -5.08
C ALA A 186 -27.08 -7.16 -5.39
N GLN A 187 -27.94 -7.04 -4.38
CA GLN A 187 -29.22 -6.36 -4.50
C GLN A 187 -29.07 -4.88 -4.82
N ALA A 188 -28.10 -4.18 -4.19
CA ALA A 188 -27.82 -2.77 -4.46
C ALA A 188 -27.40 -2.51 -5.92
N ALA A 189 -26.71 -3.48 -6.54
CA ALA A 189 -26.29 -3.39 -7.95
C ALA A 189 -27.30 -3.97 -8.96
N GLY A 190 -28.42 -4.57 -8.50
CA GLY A 190 -29.34 -5.30 -9.38
C GLY A 190 -28.71 -6.54 -10.04
N LEU A 191 -27.73 -7.17 -9.39
CA LEU A 191 -26.97 -8.30 -9.91
C LEU A 191 -27.17 -9.56 -9.06
N SER A 192 -26.93 -10.74 -9.66
CA SER A 192 -26.73 -11.95 -8.86
C SER A 192 -25.39 -11.87 -8.11
N PRO A 193 -25.23 -12.58 -6.97
CA PRO A 193 -23.96 -12.61 -6.24
C PRO A 193 -22.75 -12.97 -7.10
N TYR A 194 -22.90 -13.90 -8.02
CA TYR A 194 -21.83 -14.32 -8.92
C TYR A 194 -21.45 -13.21 -9.93
N GLN A 195 -22.47 -12.57 -10.54
CA GLN A 195 -22.24 -11.44 -11.44
C GLN A 195 -21.57 -10.27 -10.72
N LEU A 196 -22.01 -9.96 -9.49
CA LEU A 196 -21.38 -8.92 -8.68
C LEU A 196 -19.90 -9.22 -8.44
N ILE A 197 -19.56 -10.44 -7.98
CA ILE A 197 -18.14 -10.79 -7.71
C ILE A 197 -17.29 -10.55 -8.96
N ARG A 198 -17.75 -11.01 -10.14
CA ARG A 198 -17.02 -10.84 -11.40
C ARG A 198 -16.88 -9.37 -11.80
N ALA A 199 -18.00 -8.63 -11.82
CA ALA A 199 -18.02 -7.23 -12.22
C ALA A 199 -17.19 -6.36 -11.26
N PHE A 200 -17.34 -6.57 -9.96
CA PHE A 200 -16.63 -5.82 -8.93
C PHE A 200 -15.12 -6.10 -9.00
N ARG A 201 -14.72 -7.38 -9.16
CA ARG A 201 -13.31 -7.75 -9.32
C ARG A 201 -12.70 -7.17 -10.60
N ALA A 202 -13.43 -7.16 -11.70
CA ALA A 202 -12.98 -6.56 -12.95
C ALA A 202 -12.77 -5.04 -12.84
N ALA A 203 -13.64 -4.36 -12.08
CA ALA A 203 -13.59 -2.91 -11.90
C ALA A 203 -12.57 -2.45 -10.85
N THR A 204 -12.39 -3.23 -9.76
CA THR A 204 -11.60 -2.80 -8.58
C THR A 204 -10.34 -3.61 -8.34
N GLY A 205 -10.14 -4.72 -9.05
CA GLY A 205 -9.05 -5.67 -8.79
C GLY A 205 -9.28 -6.61 -7.60
N MET A 206 -10.32 -6.40 -6.80
CA MET A 206 -10.65 -7.19 -5.61
C MET A 206 -12.08 -7.72 -5.65
N THR A 207 -12.36 -8.84 -4.96
CA THR A 207 -13.75 -9.24 -4.69
C THR A 207 -14.36 -8.31 -3.63
N PRO A 208 -15.72 -8.17 -3.53
CA PRO A 208 -16.35 -7.35 -2.50
C PRO A 208 -15.87 -7.66 -1.08
N HIS A 209 -15.76 -8.94 -0.73
CA HIS A 209 -15.24 -9.36 0.59
C HIS A 209 -13.76 -8.99 0.81
N ALA A 210 -12.90 -9.16 -0.21
CA ALA A 210 -11.49 -8.75 -0.09
C ALA A 210 -11.37 -7.22 0.08
N TYR A 211 -12.22 -6.46 -0.59
CA TYR A 211 -12.30 -5.01 -0.46
C TYR A 211 -12.72 -4.58 0.96
N GLN A 212 -13.73 -5.24 1.53
CA GLN A 212 -14.14 -5.03 2.94
C GLN A 212 -12.99 -5.31 3.91
N LEU A 213 -12.34 -6.46 3.78
CA LEU A 213 -11.19 -6.81 4.64
C LEU A 213 -10.05 -5.81 4.51
N ASN A 214 -9.76 -5.33 3.29
CA ASN A 214 -8.76 -4.30 3.06
C ASN A 214 -9.14 -2.98 3.75
N ALA A 215 -10.39 -2.55 3.66
CA ALA A 215 -10.89 -1.35 4.36
C ALA A 215 -10.76 -1.50 5.89
N HIS A 216 -11.09 -2.67 6.44
CA HIS A 216 -10.91 -2.94 7.87
C HIS A 216 -9.43 -2.91 8.29
N VAL A 217 -8.51 -3.45 7.48
CA VAL A 217 -7.07 -3.39 7.74
C VAL A 217 -6.56 -1.94 7.71
N ASN A 218 -7.01 -1.12 6.76
CA ASN A 218 -6.63 0.28 6.70
C ASN A 218 -7.13 1.08 7.92
N ARG A 219 -8.38 0.84 8.37
CA ARG A 219 -8.90 1.40 9.62
C ARG A 219 -8.11 0.91 10.84
N ALA A 220 -7.75 -0.39 10.86
CA ALA A 220 -6.93 -0.94 11.95
C ALA A 220 -5.55 -0.28 12.01
N ARG A 221 -4.91 0.02 10.87
CA ARG A 221 -3.61 0.72 10.82
C ARG A 221 -3.67 2.08 11.54
N SER A 222 -4.64 2.94 11.17
CA SER A 222 -4.80 4.27 11.80
C SER A 222 -5.08 4.16 13.30
N ARG A 223 -5.95 3.24 13.71
CA ARG A 223 -6.33 3.06 15.11
C ARG A 223 -5.20 2.45 15.97
N LEU A 224 -4.39 1.58 15.40
CA LEU A 224 -3.19 1.02 16.05
C LEU A 224 -2.14 2.12 16.31
N GLN A 225 -1.95 3.01 15.35
CA GLN A 225 -1.06 4.17 15.53
C GLN A 225 -1.56 5.11 16.64
N ALA A 226 -2.87 5.26 16.77
CA ALA A 226 -3.52 6.02 17.85
C ALA A 226 -3.53 5.27 19.20
N GLY A 227 -2.93 4.06 19.29
CA GLY A 227 -2.77 3.31 20.54
C GLY A 227 -3.96 2.41 20.94
N THR A 228 -4.98 2.24 20.08
CA THR A 228 -6.16 1.42 20.39
C THR A 228 -5.77 -0.05 20.66
N ALA A 229 -6.39 -0.67 21.67
CA ALA A 229 -6.14 -2.05 22.04
C ALA A 229 -6.61 -3.03 20.94
N LEU A 230 -5.85 -4.10 20.71
CA LEU A 230 -6.11 -5.04 19.61
C LEU A 230 -7.44 -5.79 19.74
N ALA A 231 -7.81 -6.17 20.98
CA ALA A 231 -9.09 -6.82 21.25
C ALA A 231 -10.28 -5.90 20.94
N GLN A 232 -10.18 -4.62 21.31
CA GLN A 232 -11.17 -3.60 21.01
C GLN A 232 -11.32 -3.43 19.50
N LEU A 233 -10.20 -3.34 18.76
CA LEU A 233 -10.22 -3.24 17.31
C LEU A 233 -10.88 -4.43 16.63
N ALA A 234 -10.62 -5.65 17.11
CA ALA A 234 -11.24 -6.84 16.55
C ALA A 234 -12.78 -6.76 16.65
N HIS A 235 -13.28 -6.36 17.80
CA HIS A 235 -14.72 -6.19 18.04
C HIS A 235 -15.32 -5.06 17.17
N GLU A 236 -14.73 -3.87 17.22
CA GLU A 236 -15.24 -2.69 16.51
C GLU A 236 -15.23 -2.85 14.98
N LEU A 237 -14.25 -3.58 14.44
CA LEU A 237 -14.13 -3.82 13.00
C LEU A 237 -14.85 -5.09 12.53
N GLY A 238 -15.61 -5.77 13.41
CA GLY A 238 -16.43 -6.92 13.05
C GLY A 238 -15.63 -8.19 12.74
N PHE A 239 -14.41 -8.34 13.29
CA PHE A 239 -13.68 -9.60 13.24
C PHE A 239 -14.24 -10.59 14.28
N ALA A 240 -14.24 -11.88 13.94
CA ALA A 240 -14.73 -12.91 14.83
C ALA A 240 -13.99 -12.92 16.20
N ASP A 241 -12.68 -12.67 16.14
CA ASP A 241 -11.81 -12.59 17.32
C ASP A 241 -10.51 -11.84 16.98
N GLN A 242 -9.69 -11.60 18.00
CA GLN A 242 -8.37 -10.96 17.86
C GLN A 242 -7.43 -11.76 16.95
N SER A 243 -7.49 -13.09 16.98
CA SER A 243 -6.64 -13.96 16.15
C SER A 243 -7.02 -13.84 14.66
N HIS A 244 -8.29 -13.69 14.36
CA HIS A 244 -8.79 -13.42 13.02
C HIS A 244 -8.25 -12.09 12.51
N LEU A 245 -8.38 -11.01 13.29
CA LEU A 245 -7.78 -9.71 12.95
C LEU A 245 -6.27 -9.83 12.69
N GLN A 246 -5.54 -10.53 13.57
CA GLN A 246 -4.08 -10.70 13.40
C GLN A 246 -3.71 -11.42 12.10
N ARG A 247 -4.42 -12.50 11.75
CA ARG A 247 -4.19 -13.24 10.50
C ARG A 247 -4.46 -12.36 9.27
N VAL A 248 -5.60 -11.67 9.26
CA VAL A 248 -5.99 -10.80 8.15
C VAL A 248 -5.03 -9.62 8.02
N PHE A 249 -4.72 -8.96 9.12
CA PHE A 249 -3.77 -7.84 9.15
C PHE A 249 -2.40 -8.26 8.62
N LYS A 250 -1.85 -9.40 9.10
CA LYS A 250 -0.56 -9.92 8.63
C LYS A 250 -0.58 -10.24 7.14
N ALA A 251 -1.68 -10.78 6.61
CA ALA A 251 -1.81 -11.10 5.18
C ALA A 251 -1.84 -9.85 4.27
N HIS A 252 -2.21 -8.67 4.80
CA HIS A 252 -2.24 -7.41 4.04
C HIS A 252 -1.03 -6.50 4.35
N ALA A 253 -0.55 -6.51 5.59
CA ALA A 253 0.55 -5.65 6.03
C ALA A 253 1.92 -6.35 6.07
N GLY A 254 1.97 -7.69 5.89
CA GLY A 254 3.19 -8.50 5.95
C GLY A 254 3.77 -8.68 7.36
N ILE A 255 3.22 -8.01 8.37
CA ILE A 255 3.64 -8.08 9.77
C ILE A 255 2.43 -8.14 10.70
N THR A 256 2.64 -8.55 11.94
CA THR A 256 1.56 -8.56 12.93
C THR A 256 1.20 -7.16 13.42
N PRO A 257 -0.05 -6.93 13.88
CA PRO A 257 -0.47 -5.64 14.43
C PRO A 257 0.42 -5.14 15.58
N GLY A 258 0.91 -6.05 16.42
CA GLY A 258 1.80 -5.70 17.56
C GLY A 258 3.17 -5.18 17.12
N ARG A 259 3.65 -5.57 15.93
CA ARG A 259 4.91 -5.03 15.34
C ARG A 259 4.67 -3.77 14.51
N TYR A 260 3.43 -3.51 14.15
CA TYR A 260 3.04 -2.32 13.37
C TYR A 260 2.81 -1.10 14.27
N ARG A 261 2.44 -1.33 15.54
CA ARG A 261 2.12 -0.32 16.55
C ARG A 261 3.25 0.65 16.88
#